data_70f9dee123d9938eb985aebaef7c4507
#
_entry.id   70f9dee123d9938eb985aebaef7c4507
#
_cell.length_a   1.000
_cell.length_b   1.000
_cell.length_c   1.000
_cell.angle_alpha   90.00
_cell.angle_beta   90.00
_cell.angle_gamma   90.00
#
_symmetry.space_group_name_H-M   'P 1'
#
loop_
_entity.id
_entity.type
_entity.pdbx_description
1 polymer ?
#
loop_
_entity_poly.entity_id
_entity_poly.type
_entity_poly.pdbx_seq_one_letter_code
_entity_poly.pdbx_strand_id
1 'polypeptide(L)'
;REMVGASWPLMANHLLATLFYTVDIFLMEPILGPEAVGFYSIGGKLVDAMMVIPSMFTMALFPVVSRQAQGDREGMIRFYRLGAKILFVIALPVAIVSTILAREMALLLGGSAYVPGSVRSLQIMAWLMPISWINGITQYVLIALDKQRYLTRAYAVTFGFALVANLAGLSLYGYEASA
;
A
#
# COMPACT_ATOMS: atom_id res chain seq x y z
N ARG A 1 20.73 -24.62 -8.23
CA ARG A 1 21.13 -23.95 -6.95
C ARG A 1 21.28 -22.44 -7.12
N GLU A 2 21.81 -21.96 -8.25
CA GLU A 2 21.98 -20.51 -8.54
C GLU A 2 20.61 -19.77 -8.66
N MET A 3 19.63 -20.38 -9.32
CA MET A 3 18.28 -19.79 -9.46
C MET A 3 17.58 -19.60 -8.11
N VAL A 4 17.72 -20.56 -7.19
CA VAL A 4 17.12 -20.45 -5.84
C VAL A 4 17.80 -19.34 -5.03
N GLY A 5 19.12 -19.19 -5.15
CA GLY A 5 19.87 -18.11 -4.48
C GLY A 5 19.51 -16.71 -4.99
N ALA A 6 19.22 -16.57 -6.29
CA ALA A 6 18.80 -15.30 -6.89
C ALA A 6 17.32 -14.95 -6.57
N SER A 7 16.45 -15.98 -6.45
CA SER A 7 15.01 -15.79 -6.20
C SER A 7 14.68 -15.58 -4.72
N TRP A 8 15.55 -16.04 -3.80
CA TRP A 8 15.30 -15.96 -2.35
C TRP A 8 15.00 -14.54 -1.84
N PRO A 9 15.75 -13.48 -2.23
CA PRO A 9 15.46 -12.14 -1.75
C PRO A 9 14.10 -11.61 -2.23
N LEU A 10 13.69 -11.96 -3.45
CA LEU A 10 12.39 -11.59 -4.00
C LEU A 10 11.25 -12.31 -3.28
N MET A 11 11.43 -13.59 -2.99
CA MET A 11 10.45 -14.37 -2.23
C MET A 11 10.33 -13.86 -0.80
N ALA A 12 11.43 -13.54 -0.14
CA ALA A 12 11.42 -12.94 1.20
C ALA A 12 10.73 -11.57 1.21
N ASN A 13 10.98 -10.73 0.20
CA ASN A 13 10.28 -9.46 0.04
C ASN A 13 8.78 -9.64 -0.13
N HIS A 14 8.36 -10.57 -0.98
CA HIS A 14 6.94 -10.84 -1.20
C HIS A 14 6.25 -11.36 0.07
N LEU A 15 6.91 -12.27 0.80
CA LEU A 15 6.40 -12.80 2.05
C LEU A 15 6.26 -11.71 3.11
N LEU A 16 7.30 -10.88 3.31
CA LEU A 16 7.28 -9.77 4.26
C LEU A 16 6.24 -8.72 3.89
N ALA A 17 6.10 -8.40 2.60
CA ALA A 17 5.07 -7.48 2.13
C ALA A 17 3.67 -8.05 2.41
N THR A 18 3.42 -9.33 2.11
CA THR A 18 2.14 -9.97 2.38
C THR A 18 1.83 -9.96 3.88
N LEU A 19 2.78 -10.33 4.72
CA LEU A 19 2.61 -10.29 6.18
C LEU A 19 2.32 -8.86 6.68
N PHE A 20 3.02 -7.86 6.13
CA PHE A 20 2.77 -6.46 6.46
C PHE A 20 1.35 -6.01 6.11
N TYR A 21 0.84 -6.36 4.93
CA TYR A 21 -0.50 -5.98 4.48
C TYR A 21 -1.64 -6.78 5.15
N THR A 22 -1.33 -7.91 5.81
CA THR A 22 -2.34 -8.76 6.44
C THR A 22 -2.30 -8.73 7.97
N VAL A 23 -1.23 -8.20 8.57
CA VAL A 23 -1.04 -8.18 10.03
C VAL A 23 -2.17 -7.47 10.75
N ASP A 24 -2.71 -6.41 10.16
CA ASP A 24 -3.80 -5.61 10.73
C ASP A 24 -5.04 -6.47 10.96
N ILE A 25 -5.44 -7.24 9.94
CA ILE A 25 -6.60 -8.13 10.01
C ILE A 25 -6.36 -9.25 11.03
N PHE A 26 -5.17 -9.87 11.03
CA PHE A 26 -4.83 -10.94 11.96
C PHE A 26 -4.83 -10.50 13.43
N LEU A 27 -4.46 -9.25 13.70
CA LEU A 27 -4.48 -8.70 15.05
C LEU A 27 -5.87 -8.16 15.43
N MET A 28 -6.61 -7.62 14.47
CA MET A 28 -7.91 -7.00 14.69
C MET A 28 -8.98 -8.02 15.07
N GLU A 29 -9.01 -9.18 14.39
CA GLU A 29 -10.05 -10.19 14.58
C GLU A 29 -10.15 -10.69 16.04
N PRO A 30 -9.04 -11.14 16.70
CA PRO A 30 -9.11 -11.61 18.08
C PRO A 30 -9.33 -10.49 19.12
N ILE A 31 -9.01 -9.22 18.81
CA ILE A 31 -9.10 -8.09 19.74
C ILE A 31 -10.47 -7.42 19.66
N LEU A 32 -10.97 -7.18 18.44
CA LEU A 32 -12.16 -6.36 18.19
C LEU A 32 -13.33 -7.17 17.58
N GLY A 33 -13.08 -8.42 17.19
CA GLY A 33 -14.08 -9.30 16.60
C GLY A 33 -14.26 -9.12 15.08
N PRO A 34 -15.05 -10.02 14.44
CA PRO A 34 -15.21 -10.06 12.99
C PRO A 34 -15.94 -8.86 12.39
N GLU A 35 -16.77 -8.18 13.18
CA GLU A 35 -17.51 -7.00 12.72
C GLU A 35 -16.56 -5.83 12.43
N ALA A 36 -15.58 -5.57 13.30
CA ALA A 36 -14.55 -4.56 13.10
C ALA A 36 -13.70 -4.85 11.86
N VAL A 37 -13.34 -6.12 11.65
CA VAL A 37 -12.64 -6.57 10.43
C VAL A 37 -13.50 -6.30 9.19
N GLY A 38 -14.81 -6.50 9.27
CA GLY A 38 -15.74 -6.18 8.20
C GLY A 38 -15.72 -4.69 7.83
N PHE A 39 -15.82 -3.81 8.81
CA PHE A 39 -15.78 -2.35 8.61
C PHE A 39 -14.45 -1.90 7.99
N TYR A 40 -13.33 -2.38 8.51
CA TYR A 40 -12.00 -2.10 8.00
C TYR A 40 -11.81 -2.60 6.56
N SER A 41 -12.23 -3.85 6.28
CA SER A 41 -12.04 -4.50 4.98
C SER A 41 -12.80 -3.81 3.84
N ILE A 42 -13.93 -3.16 4.10
CA ILE A 42 -14.66 -2.40 3.06
C ILE A 42 -13.83 -1.19 2.62
N GLY A 43 -13.23 -0.47 3.57
CA GLY A 43 -12.30 0.62 3.27
C GLY A 43 -11.10 0.12 2.46
N GLY A 44 -10.47 -0.98 2.91
CA GLY A 44 -9.35 -1.62 2.25
C GLY A 44 -9.64 -2.03 0.80
N LYS A 45 -10.77 -2.69 0.54
CA LYS A 45 -11.17 -3.11 -0.82
C LYS A 45 -11.26 -1.95 -1.81
N LEU A 46 -11.73 -0.79 -1.35
CA LEU A 46 -11.80 0.38 -2.23
C LEU A 46 -10.40 0.93 -2.53
N VAL A 47 -9.55 1.03 -1.51
CA VAL A 47 -8.15 1.43 -1.68
C VAL A 47 -7.43 0.48 -2.63
N ASP A 48 -7.61 -0.84 -2.46
CA ASP A 48 -7.02 -1.86 -3.33
C ASP A 48 -7.50 -1.71 -4.79
N ALA A 49 -8.78 -1.42 -5.00
CA ALA A 49 -9.29 -1.16 -6.35
C ALA A 49 -8.61 0.07 -6.99
N MET A 50 -8.32 1.11 -6.23
CA MET A 50 -7.62 2.29 -6.72
C MET A 50 -6.11 2.05 -6.97
N MET A 51 -5.51 1.01 -6.35
CA MET A 51 -4.13 0.61 -6.60
C MET A 51 -3.88 0.05 -8.02
N VAL A 52 -4.90 -0.26 -8.77
CA VAL A 52 -4.79 -0.64 -10.20
C VAL A 52 -4.15 0.49 -11.01
N ILE A 53 -4.46 1.76 -10.70
CA ILE A 53 -3.95 2.94 -11.43
C ILE A 53 -2.40 3.02 -11.34
N PRO A 54 -1.78 3.09 -10.14
CA PRO A 54 -0.33 3.14 -10.04
C PRO A 54 0.34 1.85 -10.51
N SER A 55 -0.31 0.69 -10.38
CA SER A 55 0.24 -0.58 -10.85
C SER A 55 0.42 -0.59 -12.37
N MET A 56 -0.63 -0.22 -13.13
CA MET A 56 -0.57 -0.13 -14.60
C MET A 56 0.47 0.91 -15.04
N PHE A 57 0.49 2.07 -14.41
CA PHE A 57 1.45 3.12 -14.68
C PHE A 57 2.89 2.63 -14.47
N THR A 58 3.16 1.99 -13.35
CA THR A 58 4.49 1.50 -12.99
C THR A 58 4.94 0.35 -13.90
N MET A 59 4.03 -0.57 -14.27
CA MET A 59 4.33 -1.64 -15.23
C MET A 59 4.70 -1.07 -16.61
N ALA A 60 4.00 -0.04 -17.07
CA ALA A 60 4.33 0.62 -18.35
C ALA A 60 5.69 1.33 -18.30
N LEU A 61 6.09 1.85 -17.15
CA LEU A 61 7.35 2.56 -16.96
C LEU A 61 8.55 1.64 -16.73
N PHE A 62 8.33 0.45 -16.20
CA PHE A 62 9.40 -0.47 -15.80
C PHE A 62 10.43 -0.76 -16.90
N PRO A 63 10.06 -1.03 -18.17
CA PRO A 63 11.05 -1.26 -19.25
C PRO A 63 11.95 -0.06 -19.49
N VAL A 64 11.42 1.17 -19.37
CA VAL A 64 12.19 2.40 -19.57
C VAL A 64 13.17 2.60 -18.43
N VAL A 65 12.70 2.44 -17.19
CA VAL A 65 13.54 2.54 -15.98
C VAL A 65 14.66 1.49 -16.00
N SER A 66 14.35 0.25 -16.38
CA SER A 66 15.34 -0.83 -16.44
C SER A 66 16.43 -0.58 -17.49
N ARG A 67 16.11 0.02 -18.63
CA ARG A 67 17.11 0.41 -19.64
C ARG A 67 18.01 1.55 -19.15
N GLN A 68 17.42 2.56 -18.53
CA GLN A 68 18.18 3.72 -18.03
C GLN A 68 19.03 3.37 -16.81
N ALA A 69 18.62 2.39 -15.99
CA ALA A 69 19.40 1.91 -14.86
C ALA A 69 20.78 1.37 -15.24
N GLN A 70 20.98 0.94 -16.50
CA GLN A 70 22.23 0.36 -16.98
C GLN A 70 23.25 1.39 -17.49
N GLY A 71 22.90 2.67 -17.67
CA GLY A 71 23.87 3.62 -18.22
C GLY A 71 23.51 5.11 -18.07
N ASP A 72 22.25 5.44 -17.81
CA ASP A 72 21.78 6.83 -17.68
C ASP A 72 21.14 7.10 -16.32
N ARG A 73 21.98 7.29 -15.33
CA ARG A 73 21.53 7.58 -13.95
C ARG A 73 20.73 8.89 -13.86
N GLU A 74 21.10 9.92 -14.60
CA GLU A 74 20.41 11.21 -14.56
C GLU A 74 19.03 11.13 -15.21
N GLY A 75 18.95 10.44 -16.37
CA GLY A 75 17.70 10.15 -17.03
C GLY A 75 16.75 9.36 -16.12
N MET A 76 17.26 8.35 -15.44
CA MET A 76 16.47 7.54 -14.49
C MET A 76 15.93 8.39 -13.33
N ILE A 77 16.74 9.27 -12.71
CA ILE A 77 16.30 10.16 -11.63
C ILE A 77 15.23 11.14 -12.12
N ARG A 78 15.41 11.71 -13.31
CA ARG A 78 14.44 12.61 -13.94
C ARG A 78 13.11 11.87 -14.18
N PHE A 79 13.18 10.67 -14.69
CA PHE A 79 12.04 9.83 -14.98
C PHE A 79 11.28 9.42 -13.70
N TYR A 80 12.01 9.02 -12.65
CA TYR A 80 11.43 8.72 -11.34
C TYR A 80 10.70 9.95 -10.77
N ARG A 81 11.34 11.12 -10.78
CA ARG A 81 10.74 12.36 -10.27
C ARG A 81 9.46 12.74 -11.02
N LEU A 82 9.48 12.60 -12.35
CA LEU A 82 8.31 12.87 -13.18
C LEU A 82 7.18 11.89 -12.87
N GLY A 83 7.48 10.60 -12.83
CA GLY A 83 6.51 9.54 -12.51
C GLY A 83 5.90 9.73 -11.12
N ALA A 84 6.73 9.99 -10.11
CA ALA A 84 6.27 10.25 -8.74
C ALA A 84 5.38 11.51 -8.68
N LYS A 85 5.75 12.59 -9.40
CA LYS A 85 4.95 13.80 -9.49
C LYS A 85 3.59 13.55 -10.14
N ILE A 86 3.54 12.81 -11.25
CA ILE A 86 2.30 12.47 -11.95
C ILE A 86 1.39 11.64 -11.03
N LEU A 87 1.93 10.59 -10.41
CA LEU A 87 1.17 9.74 -9.49
C LEU A 87 0.63 10.55 -8.30
N PHE A 88 1.43 11.43 -7.73
CA PHE A 88 0.99 12.29 -6.63
C PHE A 88 -0.14 13.23 -7.03
N VAL A 89 -0.01 13.90 -8.20
CA VAL A 89 -1.02 14.83 -8.72
C VAL A 89 -2.34 14.12 -9.03
N ILE A 90 -2.29 12.86 -9.48
CA ILE A 90 -3.51 12.06 -9.73
C ILE A 90 -4.07 11.50 -8.42
N ALA A 91 -3.22 11.07 -7.49
CA ALA A 91 -3.66 10.49 -6.22
C ALA A 91 -4.39 11.49 -5.31
N LEU A 92 -3.99 12.77 -5.33
CA LEU A 92 -4.64 13.81 -4.52
C LEU A 92 -6.15 13.97 -4.82
N PRO A 93 -6.59 14.23 -6.07
CA PRO A 93 -8.01 14.31 -6.35
C PRO A 93 -8.75 12.99 -6.10
N VAL A 94 -8.11 11.83 -6.31
CA VAL A 94 -8.69 10.52 -5.98
C VAL A 94 -8.93 10.42 -4.48
N ALA A 95 -7.97 10.80 -3.64
CA ALA A 95 -8.11 10.80 -2.18
C ALA A 95 -9.21 11.76 -1.71
N ILE A 96 -9.28 12.97 -2.28
CA ILE A 96 -10.31 13.96 -1.95
C ILE A 96 -11.70 13.43 -2.33
N VAL A 97 -11.87 12.93 -3.55
CA VAL A 97 -13.16 12.37 -4.01
C VAL A 97 -13.56 11.17 -3.17
N SER A 98 -12.62 10.25 -2.87
CA SER A 98 -12.88 9.10 -2.00
C SER A 98 -13.29 9.53 -0.59
N THR A 99 -12.71 10.60 -0.06
CA THR A 99 -13.08 11.14 1.27
C THR A 99 -14.49 11.73 1.25
N ILE A 100 -14.86 12.47 0.20
CA ILE A 100 -16.18 13.11 0.06
C ILE A 100 -17.26 12.04 -0.16
N LEU A 101 -17.00 11.08 -1.04
CA LEU A 101 -17.94 10.00 -1.40
C LEU A 101 -17.79 8.74 -0.53
N ALA A 102 -17.09 8.83 0.61
CA ALA A 102 -16.82 7.67 1.46
C ALA A 102 -18.09 6.93 1.91
N ARG A 103 -19.16 7.69 2.21
CA ARG A 103 -20.45 7.12 2.64
C ARG A 103 -21.13 6.34 1.50
N GLU A 104 -21.18 6.92 0.32
CA GLU A 104 -21.79 6.34 -0.88
C GLU A 104 -21.03 5.09 -1.33
N MET A 105 -19.70 5.16 -1.26
CA MET A 105 -18.81 4.04 -1.57
C MET A 105 -18.97 2.89 -0.56
N ALA A 106 -19.02 3.19 0.74
CA ALA A 106 -19.27 2.21 1.78
C ALA A 106 -20.65 1.55 1.62
N LEU A 107 -21.67 2.34 1.26
CA LEU A 107 -23.02 1.84 0.99
C LEU A 107 -23.06 0.90 -0.22
N LEU A 108 -22.36 1.25 -1.29
CA LEU A 108 -22.29 0.46 -2.52
C LEU A 108 -21.59 -0.90 -2.30
N LEU A 109 -20.50 -0.93 -1.52
CA LEU A 109 -19.68 -2.12 -1.31
C LEU A 109 -20.17 -3.02 -0.16
N GLY A 110 -20.67 -2.43 0.91
CA GLY A 110 -21.04 -3.14 2.13
C GLY A 110 -22.51 -3.13 2.47
N GLY A 111 -23.28 -2.27 1.83
CA GLY A 111 -24.68 -2.02 2.20
C GLY A 111 -24.84 -1.16 3.44
N SER A 112 -26.09 -0.92 3.83
CA SER A 112 -26.44 0.02 4.92
C SER A 112 -25.88 -0.39 6.29
N ALA A 113 -25.73 -1.70 6.54
CA ALA A 113 -25.24 -2.22 7.82
C ALA A 113 -23.78 -1.83 8.10
N TYR A 114 -22.97 -1.63 7.06
CA TYR A 114 -21.54 -1.32 7.20
C TYR A 114 -21.21 0.18 7.14
N VAL A 115 -22.16 1.02 6.70
CA VAL A 115 -21.93 2.47 6.52
C VAL A 115 -21.38 3.16 7.77
N PRO A 116 -21.92 2.92 9.01
CA PRO A 116 -21.47 3.68 10.18
C PRO A 116 -19.97 3.46 10.51
N GLY A 117 -19.48 2.23 10.37
CA GLY A 117 -18.09 1.90 10.71
C GLY A 117 -17.09 2.12 9.58
N SER A 118 -17.46 1.80 8.33
CA SER A 118 -16.51 1.81 7.20
C SER A 118 -16.15 3.20 6.68
N VAL A 119 -17.00 4.19 6.87
CA VAL A 119 -16.79 5.55 6.32
C VAL A 119 -15.50 6.17 6.84
N ARG A 120 -15.27 6.09 8.14
CA ARG A 120 -14.10 6.72 8.77
C ARG A 120 -12.80 6.02 8.42
N SER A 121 -12.79 4.68 8.44
CA SER A 121 -11.64 3.88 7.97
C SER A 121 -11.29 4.23 6.53
N LEU A 122 -12.29 4.31 5.64
CA LEU A 122 -12.10 4.66 4.25
C LEU A 122 -11.53 6.08 4.09
N GLN A 123 -12.03 7.05 4.86
CA GLN A 123 -11.52 8.41 4.83
C GLN A 123 -10.06 8.48 5.24
N ILE A 124 -9.66 7.77 6.30
CA ILE A 124 -8.26 7.71 6.75
C ILE A 124 -7.40 7.05 5.68
N MET A 125 -7.79 5.86 5.20
CA MET A 125 -7.05 5.10 4.19
C MET A 125 -6.90 5.87 2.87
N ALA A 126 -7.89 6.66 2.47
CA ALA A 126 -7.82 7.46 1.25
C ALA A 126 -6.62 8.42 1.24
N TRP A 127 -6.27 9.00 2.40
CA TRP A 127 -5.13 9.90 2.53
C TRP A 127 -3.77 9.20 2.51
N LEU A 128 -3.73 7.88 2.67
CA LEU A 128 -2.51 7.10 2.48
C LEU A 128 -2.22 6.81 1.00
N MET A 129 -3.21 6.93 0.10
CA MET A 129 -3.04 6.63 -1.34
C MET A 129 -1.90 7.42 -1.99
N PRO A 130 -1.76 8.76 -1.82
CA PRO A 130 -0.68 9.52 -2.45
C PRO A 130 0.71 9.00 -2.07
N ILE A 131 0.90 8.60 -0.81
CA ILE A 131 2.15 8.05 -0.30
C ILE A 131 2.38 6.64 -0.85
N SER A 132 1.35 5.80 -0.82
CA SER A 132 1.41 4.41 -1.29
C SER A 132 1.70 4.33 -2.80
N TRP A 133 1.14 5.24 -3.60
CA TRP A 133 1.39 5.28 -5.04
C TRP A 133 2.84 5.65 -5.36
N ILE A 134 3.42 6.62 -4.62
CA ILE A 134 4.85 6.96 -4.75
C ILE A 134 5.73 5.79 -4.29
N ASN A 135 5.34 5.11 -3.21
CA ASN A 135 6.07 3.93 -2.72
C ASN A 135 6.11 2.82 -3.79
N GLY A 136 5.00 2.61 -4.52
CA GLY A 136 4.96 1.65 -5.62
C GLY A 136 6.04 1.89 -6.68
N ILE A 137 6.15 3.10 -7.25
CA ILE A 137 7.19 3.41 -8.24
C ILE A 137 8.60 3.30 -7.64
N THR A 138 8.77 3.67 -6.36
CA THR A 138 10.06 3.55 -5.67
C THR A 138 10.54 2.10 -5.57
N GLN A 139 9.64 1.17 -5.28
CA GLN A 139 9.96 -0.26 -5.24
C GLN A 139 10.49 -0.76 -6.59
N TYR A 140 9.80 -0.42 -7.69
CA TYR A 140 10.22 -0.85 -9.03
C TYR A 140 11.57 -0.26 -9.43
N VAL A 141 11.86 0.99 -9.07
CA VAL A 141 13.17 1.62 -9.30
C VAL A 141 14.27 0.90 -8.51
N LEU A 142 14.01 0.53 -7.26
CA LEU A 142 14.97 -0.22 -6.44
C LEU A 142 15.20 -1.64 -6.99
N ILE A 143 14.18 -2.28 -7.53
CA ILE A 143 14.30 -3.58 -8.20
C ILE A 143 15.14 -3.44 -9.48
N ALA A 144 14.86 -2.42 -10.32
CA ALA A 144 15.62 -2.16 -11.55
C ALA A 144 17.10 -1.86 -11.28
N LEU A 145 17.43 -1.33 -10.10
CA LEU A 145 18.80 -1.06 -9.64
C LEU A 145 19.46 -2.25 -8.94
N ASP A 146 18.81 -3.41 -8.88
CA ASP A 146 19.25 -4.60 -8.14
C ASP A 146 19.47 -4.33 -6.63
N LYS A 147 18.65 -3.41 -6.07
CA LYS A 147 18.71 -2.98 -4.67
C LYS A 147 17.58 -3.53 -3.80
N GLN A 148 17.03 -4.68 -4.16
CA GLN A 148 15.92 -5.29 -3.43
C GLN A 148 16.22 -5.59 -1.94
N ARG A 149 17.49 -5.72 -1.55
CA ARG A 149 17.87 -5.89 -0.14
C ARG A 149 17.45 -4.71 0.74
N TYR A 150 17.37 -3.50 0.18
CA TYR A 150 16.86 -2.33 0.90
C TYR A 150 15.36 -2.44 1.14
N LEU A 151 14.61 -3.00 0.18
CA LEU A 151 13.18 -3.27 0.33
C LEU A 151 12.94 -4.29 1.44
N THR A 152 13.70 -5.39 1.47
CA THR A 152 13.59 -6.41 2.53
C THR A 152 13.78 -5.80 3.91
N ARG A 153 14.81 -4.96 4.07
CA ARG A 153 15.07 -4.27 5.34
C ARG A 153 13.95 -3.30 5.71
N ALA A 154 13.49 -2.51 4.74
CA ALA A 154 12.39 -1.57 4.96
C ALA A 154 11.12 -2.32 5.40
N TYR A 155 10.73 -3.37 4.68
CA TYR A 155 9.57 -4.19 5.07
C TYR A 155 9.72 -4.85 6.44
N ALA A 156 10.91 -5.36 6.78
CA ALA A 156 11.13 -5.95 8.10
C ALA A 156 10.98 -4.93 9.23
N VAL A 157 11.54 -3.72 9.06
CA VAL A 157 11.42 -2.63 10.04
C VAL A 157 9.97 -2.15 10.13
N THR A 158 9.32 -1.94 8.98
CA THR A 158 7.93 -1.46 8.94
C THR A 158 6.97 -2.50 9.52
N PHE A 159 7.20 -3.79 9.25
CA PHE A 159 6.41 -4.89 9.84
C PHE A 159 6.54 -4.91 11.36
N GLY A 160 7.77 -4.79 11.89
CA GLY A 160 7.99 -4.71 13.33
C GLY A 160 7.32 -3.50 13.98
N PHE A 161 7.39 -2.34 13.30
CA PHE A 161 6.69 -1.14 13.73
C PHE A 161 5.17 -1.31 13.68
N ALA A 162 4.63 -1.84 12.58
CA ALA A 162 3.20 -2.08 12.42
C ALA A 162 2.65 -3.03 13.50
N LEU A 163 3.39 -4.08 13.81
CA LEU A 163 3.01 -5.02 14.88
C LEU A 163 2.86 -4.31 16.23
N VAL A 164 3.84 -3.51 16.61
CA VAL A 164 3.82 -2.76 17.88
C VAL A 164 2.73 -1.68 17.86
N ALA A 165 2.62 -0.93 16.77
CA ALA A 165 1.63 0.12 16.61
C ALA A 165 0.20 -0.43 16.64
N ASN A 166 -0.06 -1.55 15.97
CA ASN A 166 -1.37 -2.21 15.99
C ASN A 166 -1.71 -2.75 17.38
N LEU A 167 -0.79 -3.44 18.05
CA LEU A 167 -1.04 -3.95 19.39
C LEU A 167 -1.37 -2.84 20.41
N ALA A 168 -0.70 -1.70 20.30
CA ALA A 168 -0.99 -0.54 21.14
C ALA A 168 -2.24 0.23 20.67
N GLY A 169 -2.38 0.44 19.38
CA GLY A 169 -3.44 1.25 18.77
C GLY A 169 -4.81 0.60 18.83
N LEU A 170 -4.91 -0.70 18.51
CA LEU A 170 -6.18 -1.44 18.49
C LEU A 170 -6.87 -1.44 19.86
N SER A 171 -6.08 -1.50 20.95
CA SER A 171 -6.62 -1.45 22.30
C SER A 171 -7.12 -0.08 22.73
N LEU A 172 -6.57 1.01 22.15
CA LEU A 172 -6.87 2.41 22.53
C LEU A 172 -7.88 3.07 21.60
N TYR A 173 -7.76 2.85 20.30
CA TYR A 173 -8.52 3.57 19.26
C TYR A 173 -9.36 2.64 18.37
N GLY A 174 -9.37 1.32 18.64
CA GLY A 174 -10.09 0.35 17.81
C GLY A 174 -9.50 0.20 16.41
N TYR A 175 -10.33 -0.27 15.47
CA TYR A 175 -9.91 -0.54 14.08
C TYR A 175 -9.47 0.70 13.29
N GLU A 176 -9.85 1.90 13.73
CA GLU A 176 -9.41 3.15 13.12
C GLU A 176 -7.90 3.40 13.28
N ALA A 177 -7.27 2.79 14.29
CA ALA A 177 -5.83 2.87 14.49
C ALA A 177 -5.01 2.12 13.42
N SER A 178 -5.62 1.15 12.74
CA SER A 178 -4.99 0.38 11.66
C SER A 178 -5.25 0.98 10.27
N ALA A 179 -6.18 1.92 10.14
CA ALA A 179 -6.52 2.59 8.89
C ALA A 179 -5.57 3.74 8.61
#